data_bf6816b367370184fae629fc011beeef
#
_entry.id   bf6816b367370184fae629fc011beeef
#
_cell.length_a   1.000
_cell.length_b   1.000
_cell.length_c   1.000
_cell.angle_alpha   90.00
_cell.angle_beta   90.00
_cell.angle_gamma   90.00
#
_symmetry.space_group_name_H-M   'P 1'
#
loop_
_entity.id
_entity.type
_entity.pdbx_description
1 polymer ?
#
loop_
_entity_poly.entity_id
_entity_poly.type
_entity_poly.pdbx_seq_one_letter_code
_entity_poly.pdbx_strand_id
1 'polypeptide(L)'
;MFFATVQNKMHWAAHGQTAAEVVHGRADAGKKNLGMTTWLGGKPTKEEAAIAKTYLRAEELEGLNRIVMAYLEFAELRALNRQPMYMRDWIAKLEDFLRLSGREILAHAGKISHEQALRKAEREFEKFRVLELAQPSQVEKDFDEAVKKLPKPRPKKKE
;
A
#
# COMPACT_ATOMS: atom_id res chain seq x y z
N MET A 1 20.75 -4.16 0.20
CA MET A 1 20.56 -2.84 0.87
C MET A 1 20.32 -1.68 -0.09
N PHE A 2 21.01 -1.58 -1.23
CA PHE A 2 20.90 -0.46 -2.17
C PHE A 2 19.47 -0.11 -2.59
N PHE A 3 18.72 -1.07 -3.12
CA PHE A 3 17.34 -0.83 -3.60
C PHE A 3 16.40 -0.35 -2.49
N ALA A 4 16.51 -0.89 -1.30
CA ALA A 4 15.71 -0.44 -0.15
C ALA A 4 16.04 1.01 0.24
N THR A 5 17.30 1.42 0.17
CA THR A 5 17.73 2.80 0.42
C THR A 5 17.14 3.75 -0.63
N VAL A 6 17.26 3.42 -1.90
CA VAL A 6 16.70 4.22 -3.01
C VAL A 6 15.19 4.34 -2.87
N GLN A 7 14.51 3.23 -2.65
CA GLN A 7 13.05 3.19 -2.48
C GLN A 7 12.59 4.05 -1.30
N ASN A 8 13.23 3.93 -0.14
CA ASN A 8 12.88 4.72 1.03
C ASN A 8 13.11 6.23 0.82
N LYS A 9 14.19 6.63 0.14
CA LYS A 9 14.43 8.04 -0.20
C LYS A 9 13.36 8.60 -1.15
N MET A 10 12.91 7.82 -2.12
CA MET A 10 11.85 8.22 -3.04
C MET A 10 10.49 8.31 -2.32
N HIS A 11 10.15 7.35 -1.46
CA HIS A 11 8.94 7.41 -0.64
C HIS A 11 8.95 8.65 0.26
N TRP A 12 10.08 8.89 0.97
CA TRP A 12 10.22 10.06 1.83
C TRP A 12 10.01 11.36 1.07
N ALA A 13 10.67 11.51 -0.08
CA ALA A 13 10.54 12.68 -0.93
C ALA A 13 9.11 12.88 -1.48
N ALA A 14 8.35 11.79 -1.67
CA ALA A 14 6.99 11.87 -2.17
C ALA A 14 5.96 12.26 -1.10
N HIS A 15 6.09 11.73 0.13
CA HIS A 15 5.03 11.85 1.16
C HIS A 15 5.54 11.86 2.60
N GLY A 16 6.83 11.98 2.85
CA GLY A 16 7.41 12.16 4.21
C GLY A 16 7.43 10.91 5.08
N GLN A 17 7.31 9.71 4.52
CA GLN A 17 7.37 8.44 5.25
C GLN A 17 8.21 7.43 4.46
N THR A 18 8.90 6.51 5.14
CA THR A 18 9.48 5.34 4.49
C THR A 18 8.42 4.31 4.12
N ALA A 19 8.74 3.38 3.24
CA ALA A 19 7.82 2.31 2.87
C ALA A 19 7.34 1.50 4.09
N ALA A 20 8.24 1.20 5.02
CA ALA A 20 7.92 0.49 6.26
C ALA A 20 6.97 1.29 7.17
N GLU A 21 7.18 2.60 7.29
CA GLU A 21 6.31 3.49 8.07
C GLU A 21 4.90 3.57 7.49
N VAL A 22 4.76 3.60 6.16
CA VAL A 22 3.46 3.57 5.49
C VAL A 22 2.69 2.29 5.84
N VAL A 23 3.29 1.12 5.63
CA VAL A 23 2.65 -0.17 5.93
C VAL A 23 2.29 -0.25 7.41
N HIS A 24 3.24 0.05 8.31
CA HIS A 24 3.03 -0.04 9.75
C HIS A 24 1.92 0.90 10.25
N GLY A 25 1.83 2.11 9.73
CA GLY A 25 0.86 3.11 10.16
C GLY A 25 -0.52 2.98 9.53
N ARG A 26 -0.61 2.36 8.34
CA ARG A 26 -1.86 2.36 7.57
C ARG A 26 -2.55 1.00 7.52
N ALA A 27 -1.84 -0.13 7.70
CA ALA A 27 -2.43 -1.46 7.80
C ALA A 27 -3.28 -1.57 9.08
N ASP A 28 -4.60 -1.74 8.91
CA ASP A 28 -5.57 -1.73 10.00
C ASP A 28 -6.79 -2.60 9.65
N ALA A 29 -6.95 -3.69 10.37
CA ALA A 29 -8.04 -4.65 10.17
C ALA A 29 -9.44 -4.05 10.37
N GLY A 30 -9.56 -2.97 11.15
CA GLY A 30 -10.82 -2.27 11.37
C GLY A 30 -11.24 -1.36 10.21
N LYS A 31 -10.36 -1.14 9.25
CA LYS A 31 -10.64 -0.33 8.06
C LYS A 31 -11.10 -1.20 6.90
N LYS A 32 -11.94 -0.62 6.05
CA LYS A 32 -12.34 -1.25 4.79
C LYS A 32 -11.09 -1.64 3.98
N ASN A 33 -11.06 -2.86 3.46
CA ASN A 33 -9.95 -3.40 2.68
C ASN A 33 -8.58 -3.27 3.38
N LEU A 34 -8.52 -3.47 4.69
CA LEU A 34 -7.31 -3.35 5.50
C LEU A 34 -6.66 -1.94 5.49
N GLY A 35 -7.39 -0.91 5.07
CA GLY A 35 -6.87 0.45 4.85
C GLY A 35 -6.14 0.64 3.52
N MET A 36 -6.14 -0.37 2.64
CA MET A 36 -5.55 -0.28 1.31
C MET A 36 -6.41 0.57 0.38
N THR A 37 -5.75 1.28 -0.52
CA THR A 37 -6.37 2.12 -1.56
C THR A 37 -6.43 1.41 -2.91
N THR A 38 -5.47 0.50 -3.17
CA THR A 38 -5.37 -0.28 -4.40
C THR A 38 -4.94 -1.71 -4.12
N TRP A 39 -5.47 -2.69 -4.87
CA TRP A 39 -5.08 -4.10 -4.85
C TRP A 39 -5.47 -4.75 -6.18
N LEU A 40 -4.95 -5.96 -6.43
CA LEU A 40 -5.29 -6.75 -7.62
C LEU A 40 -6.42 -7.72 -7.30
N GLY A 41 -7.38 -7.86 -8.20
CA GLY A 41 -8.48 -8.80 -8.02
C GLY A 41 -9.62 -8.33 -7.12
N GLY A 42 -10.42 -9.28 -6.61
CA GLY A 42 -11.64 -8.98 -5.86
C GLY A 42 -11.43 -8.59 -4.40
N LYS A 43 -10.38 -9.11 -3.76
CA LYS A 43 -10.07 -8.90 -2.34
C LYS A 43 -8.58 -8.71 -2.13
N PRO A 44 -8.18 -7.91 -1.11
CA PRO A 44 -6.78 -7.79 -0.69
C PRO A 44 -6.15 -9.14 -0.35
N THR A 45 -4.89 -9.32 -0.73
CA THR A 45 -4.08 -10.50 -0.39
C THR A 45 -3.07 -10.19 0.70
N LYS A 46 -2.51 -11.25 1.31
CA LYS A 46 -1.48 -11.11 2.35
C LYS A 46 -0.21 -10.45 1.79
N GLU A 47 0.16 -10.81 0.59
CA GLU A 47 1.33 -10.27 -0.11
C GLU A 47 1.16 -8.78 -0.38
N GLU A 48 -0.02 -8.36 -0.83
CA GLU A 48 -0.33 -6.96 -1.08
C GLU A 48 -0.37 -6.13 0.20
N ALA A 49 -0.80 -6.72 1.32
CA ALA A 49 -0.80 -6.07 2.63
C ALA A 49 0.62 -5.67 3.12
N ALA A 50 1.67 -6.30 2.58
CA ALA A 50 3.07 -5.98 2.87
C ALA A 50 3.66 -4.89 1.97
N ILE A 51 2.92 -4.41 0.97
CA ILE A 51 3.39 -3.46 -0.04
C ILE A 51 2.94 -2.04 0.31
N ALA A 52 3.89 -1.13 0.55
CA ALA A 52 3.58 0.27 0.90
C ALA A 52 2.72 0.98 -0.16
N LYS A 53 2.98 0.70 -1.44
CA LYS A 53 2.29 1.34 -2.57
C LYS A 53 0.78 1.12 -2.55
N THR A 54 0.31 0.00 -2.00
CA THR A 54 -1.12 -0.33 -1.92
C THR A 54 -1.89 0.55 -0.92
N TYR A 55 -1.20 1.24 -0.03
CA TYR A 55 -1.77 2.15 0.98
C TYR A 55 -1.65 3.63 0.62
N LEU A 56 -1.01 3.97 -0.50
CA LEU A 56 -0.80 5.36 -0.88
C LEU A 56 -2.10 5.98 -1.44
N ARG A 57 -2.35 7.24 -1.08
CA ARG A 57 -3.41 8.02 -1.71
C ARG A 57 -3.02 8.34 -3.15
N ALA A 58 -4.00 8.68 -3.98
CA ALA A 58 -3.78 8.98 -5.39
C ALA A 58 -2.68 10.03 -5.61
N GLU A 59 -2.70 11.11 -4.84
CA GLU A 59 -1.71 12.20 -4.93
C GLU A 59 -0.30 11.75 -4.50
N GLU A 60 -0.19 10.95 -3.42
CA GLU A 60 1.08 10.39 -2.96
C GLU A 60 1.67 9.43 -3.98
N LEU A 61 0.82 8.59 -4.57
CA LEU A 61 1.19 7.63 -5.61
C LEU A 61 1.64 8.35 -6.89
N GLU A 62 0.91 9.39 -7.31
CA GLU A 62 1.28 10.20 -8.46
C GLU A 62 2.63 10.89 -8.22
N GLY A 63 2.82 11.52 -7.06
CA GLY A 63 4.08 12.14 -6.68
C GLY A 63 5.25 11.17 -6.70
N LEU A 64 5.07 9.97 -6.13
CA LEU A 64 6.07 8.91 -6.15
C LEU A 64 6.40 8.46 -7.59
N ASN A 65 5.39 8.21 -8.41
CA ASN A 65 5.58 7.78 -9.80
C ASN A 65 6.34 8.85 -10.61
N ARG A 66 6.02 10.14 -10.43
CA ARG A 66 6.72 11.23 -11.11
C ARG A 66 8.19 11.30 -10.72
N ILE A 67 8.52 11.15 -9.42
CA ILE A 67 9.91 11.10 -8.95
C ILE A 67 10.65 9.92 -9.58
N VAL A 68 10.05 8.73 -9.59
CA VAL A 68 10.65 7.53 -10.17
C VAL A 68 10.90 7.71 -11.67
N MET A 69 9.90 8.19 -12.41
CA MET A 69 10.01 8.41 -13.86
C MET A 69 11.11 9.43 -14.20
N ALA A 70 11.11 10.57 -13.54
CA ALA A 70 12.12 11.61 -13.79
C ALA A 70 13.55 11.12 -13.47
N TYR A 71 13.69 10.28 -12.44
CA TYR A 71 14.99 9.70 -12.11
C TYR A 71 15.43 8.61 -13.10
N LEU A 72 14.50 7.84 -13.65
CA LEU A 72 14.79 6.88 -14.72
C LEU A 72 15.19 7.58 -16.01
N GLU A 73 14.52 8.66 -16.40
CA GLU A 73 14.91 9.51 -17.54
C GLU A 73 16.33 10.06 -17.37
N PHE A 74 16.66 10.54 -16.16
CA PHE A 74 18.02 10.95 -15.84
C PHE A 74 19.03 9.82 -16.02
N ALA A 75 18.69 8.61 -15.57
CA ALA A 75 19.51 7.42 -15.71
C ALA A 75 19.75 7.07 -17.17
N GLU A 76 18.70 7.11 -17.99
CA GLU A 76 18.75 6.86 -19.43
C GLU A 76 19.66 7.86 -20.17
N LEU A 77 19.52 9.15 -19.84
CA LEU A 77 20.39 10.19 -20.38
C LEU A 77 21.88 9.94 -20.07
N ARG A 78 22.18 9.51 -18.85
CA ARG A 78 23.55 9.13 -18.45
C ARG A 78 24.07 7.95 -19.26
N ALA A 79 23.23 6.94 -19.50
CA ALA A 79 23.58 5.78 -20.31
C ALA A 79 23.84 6.15 -21.78
N LEU A 80 23.00 6.99 -22.37
CA LEU A 80 23.20 7.52 -23.74
C LEU A 80 24.52 8.27 -23.90
N ASN A 81 24.91 9.01 -22.88
CA ASN A 81 26.19 9.72 -22.85
C ASN A 81 27.40 8.81 -22.53
N ARG A 82 27.19 7.50 -22.43
CA ARG A 82 28.24 6.50 -22.11
C ARG A 82 28.99 6.82 -20.82
N GLN A 83 28.32 7.41 -19.85
CA GLN A 83 28.91 7.77 -18.56
C GLN A 83 28.59 6.66 -17.54
N PRO A 84 29.58 5.82 -17.20
CA PRO A 84 29.34 4.73 -16.25
C PRO A 84 28.99 5.29 -14.87
N MET A 85 28.06 4.64 -14.19
CA MET A 85 27.66 4.96 -12.82
C MET A 85 27.73 3.68 -11.97
N TYR A 86 28.41 3.78 -10.83
CA TYR A 86 28.43 2.73 -9.84
C TYR A 86 27.30 2.89 -8.84
N MET A 87 26.96 1.81 -8.10
CA MET A 87 25.83 1.81 -7.17
C MET A 87 25.87 2.94 -6.13
N ARG A 88 27.05 3.29 -5.64
CA ARG A 88 27.24 4.43 -4.72
C ARG A 88 26.89 5.79 -5.36
N ASP A 89 27.21 5.93 -6.65
CA ASP A 89 27.00 7.19 -7.36
C ASP A 89 25.50 7.43 -7.60
N TRP A 90 24.73 6.34 -7.77
CA TRP A 90 23.28 6.39 -7.93
C TRP A 90 22.59 7.02 -6.71
N ILE A 91 23.02 6.69 -5.48
CA ILE A 91 22.43 7.27 -4.26
C ILE A 91 22.75 8.76 -4.19
N ALA A 92 24.01 9.16 -4.43
CA ALA A 92 24.42 10.55 -4.40
C ALA A 92 23.66 11.37 -5.46
N LYS A 93 23.54 10.86 -6.67
CA LYS A 93 22.79 11.51 -7.75
C LYS A 93 21.30 11.59 -7.50
N LEU A 94 20.70 10.60 -6.85
CA LEU A 94 19.32 10.67 -6.39
C LEU A 94 19.13 11.80 -5.39
N GLU A 95 20.01 11.93 -4.41
CA GLU A 95 19.94 13.03 -3.44
C GLU A 95 20.08 14.40 -4.08
N ASP A 96 21.04 14.56 -5.02
CA ASP A 96 21.20 15.80 -5.79
C ASP A 96 19.94 16.15 -6.58
N PHE A 97 19.35 15.14 -7.25
CA PHE A 97 18.09 15.27 -7.98
C PHE A 97 16.92 15.69 -7.07
N LEU A 98 16.78 15.05 -5.91
CA LEU A 98 15.73 15.37 -4.96
C LEU A 98 15.89 16.79 -4.39
N ARG A 99 17.13 17.22 -4.06
CA ARG A 99 17.41 18.60 -3.63
C ARG A 99 17.03 19.62 -4.69
N LEU A 100 17.44 19.36 -5.93
CA LEU A 100 17.11 20.24 -7.07
C LEU A 100 15.60 20.35 -7.29
N SER A 101 14.87 19.27 -7.01
CA SER A 101 13.41 19.23 -7.10
C SER A 101 12.70 19.85 -5.89
N GLY A 102 13.42 20.44 -4.93
CA GLY A 102 12.86 21.03 -3.71
C GLY A 102 12.27 20.00 -2.74
N ARG A 103 12.70 18.74 -2.82
CA ARG A 103 12.20 17.66 -1.96
C ARG A 103 13.12 17.42 -0.77
N GLU A 104 12.52 17.05 0.36
CA GLU A 104 13.27 16.64 1.54
C GLU A 104 13.98 15.30 1.32
N ILE A 105 15.18 15.19 1.90
CA ILE A 105 16.00 14.00 1.79
C ILE A 105 15.93 13.21 3.10
N LEU A 106 15.67 11.92 2.98
CA LEU A 106 15.77 11.01 4.11
C LEU A 106 17.24 10.88 4.56
N ALA A 107 17.53 11.42 5.75
CA ALA A 107 18.85 11.40 6.36
C ALA A 107 19.03 10.29 7.41
N HIS A 108 17.98 9.50 7.69
CA HIS A 108 17.96 8.45 8.70
C HIS A 108 17.38 7.15 8.15
N ALA A 109 17.45 6.06 8.91
CA ALA A 109 16.97 4.74 8.47
C ALA A 109 15.44 4.58 8.49
N GLY A 110 14.70 5.59 8.97
CA GLY A 110 13.28 5.49 9.30
C GLY A 110 13.07 5.04 10.76
N LYS A 111 11.86 5.23 11.28
CA LYS A 111 11.48 4.87 12.65
C LYS A 111 11.02 3.41 12.78
N ILE A 112 10.59 2.82 11.68
CA ILE A 112 10.04 1.47 11.61
C ILE A 112 10.93 0.62 10.70
N SER A 113 11.35 -0.55 11.20
CA SER A 113 12.08 -1.50 10.38
C SER A 113 11.15 -2.24 9.41
N HIS A 114 11.71 -2.76 8.33
CA HIS A 114 10.97 -3.58 7.38
C HIS A 114 10.30 -4.79 8.06
N GLU A 115 11.00 -5.44 8.98
CA GLU A 115 10.48 -6.59 9.73
C GLU A 115 9.30 -6.20 10.64
N GLN A 116 9.37 -5.06 11.32
CA GLN A 116 8.24 -4.55 12.11
C GLN A 116 7.01 -4.26 11.26
N ALA A 117 7.22 -3.69 10.07
CA ALA A 117 6.14 -3.43 9.12
C ALA A 117 5.49 -4.72 8.63
N LEU A 118 6.30 -5.74 8.24
CA LEU A 118 5.78 -7.04 7.82
C LEU A 118 4.97 -7.74 8.91
N ARG A 119 5.50 -7.82 10.14
CA ARG A 119 4.79 -8.42 11.27
C ARG A 119 3.47 -7.70 11.55
N LYS A 120 3.44 -6.38 11.42
CA LYS A 120 2.19 -5.59 11.58
C LYS A 120 1.21 -5.92 10.47
N ALA A 121 1.63 -5.92 9.21
CA ALA A 121 0.79 -6.23 8.06
C ALA A 121 0.18 -7.64 8.16
N GLU A 122 0.99 -8.65 8.48
CA GLU A 122 0.53 -10.03 8.68
C GLU A 122 -0.52 -10.14 9.78
N ARG A 123 -0.25 -9.55 10.94
CA ARG A 123 -1.18 -9.58 12.08
C ARG A 123 -2.51 -8.90 11.74
N GLU A 124 -2.46 -7.75 11.10
CA GLU A 124 -3.68 -7.03 10.73
C GLU A 124 -4.42 -7.77 9.61
N PHE A 125 -3.72 -8.38 8.65
CA PHE A 125 -4.34 -9.19 7.62
C PHE A 125 -5.08 -10.41 8.18
N GLU A 126 -4.49 -11.14 9.14
CA GLU A 126 -5.17 -12.28 9.77
C GLU A 126 -6.44 -11.84 10.52
N LYS A 127 -6.39 -10.72 11.24
CA LYS A 127 -7.59 -10.15 11.87
C LYS A 127 -8.65 -9.76 10.84
N PHE A 128 -8.24 -9.09 9.77
CA PHE A 128 -9.12 -8.67 8.68
C PHE A 128 -9.82 -9.87 8.06
N ARG A 129 -9.08 -10.97 7.79
CA ARG A 129 -9.63 -12.20 7.25
C ARG A 129 -10.69 -12.80 8.17
N VAL A 130 -10.44 -12.83 9.48
CA VAL A 130 -11.42 -13.33 10.46
C VAL A 130 -12.67 -12.44 10.47
N LEU A 131 -12.51 -11.12 10.46
CA LEU A 131 -13.64 -10.20 10.42
C LEU A 131 -14.46 -10.32 9.13
N GLU A 132 -13.79 -10.52 7.99
CA GLU A 132 -14.47 -10.76 6.71
C GLU A 132 -15.27 -12.07 6.70
N LEU A 133 -14.70 -13.16 7.24
CA LEU A 133 -15.38 -14.45 7.35
C LEU A 133 -16.59 -14.41 8.30
N ALA A 134 -16.55 -13.53 9.29
CA ALA A 134 -17.67 -13.34 10.22
C ALA A 134 -18.81 -12.47 9.63
N GLN A 135 -18.59 -11.80 8.51
CA GLN A 135 -19.63 -11.02 7.84
C GLN A 135 -20.46 -11.94 6.93
N PRO A 136 -21.81 -11.81 6.95
CA PRO A 136 -22.64 -12.57 6.02
C PRO A 136 -22.28 -12.21 4.58
N SER A 137 -22.15 -13.24 3.75
CA SER A 137 -21.87 -13.11 2.32
C SER A 137 -22.99 -12.31 1.62
N GLN A 138 -22.72 -11.80 0.44
CA GLN A 138 -23.77 -11.11 -0.35
C GLN A 138 -24.96 -12.04 -0.62
N VAL A 139 -24.69 -13.30 -0.88
CA VAL A 139 -25.75 -14.31 -1.09
C VAL A 139 -26.61 -14.52 0.15
N GLU A 140 -26.02 -14.54 1.34
CA GLU A 140 -26.76 -14.64 2.61
C GLU A 140 -27.59 -13.39 2.86
N LYS A 141 -27.05 -12.20 2.58
CA LYS A 141 -27.82 -10.94 2.68
C LYS A 141 -29.00 -10.90 1.72
N ASP A 142 -28.78 -11.29 0.46
CA ASP A 142 -29.83 -11.35 -0.56
C ASP A 142 -30.90 -12.39 -0.20
N PHE A 143 -30.49 -13.53 0.37
CA PHE A 143 -31.41 -14.55 0.88
C PHE A 143 -32.25 -14.02 2.04
N ASP A 144 -31.62 -13.39 3.04
CA ASP A 144 -32.32 -12.79 4.17
C ASP A 144 -33.31 -11.71 3.74
N GLU A 145 -32.95 -10.90 2.74
CA GLU A 145 -33.85 -9.92 2.17
C GLU A 145 -35.04 -10.58 1.43
N ALA A 146 -34.77 -11.63 0.67
CA ALA A 146 -35.82 -12.39 -0.02
C ALA A 146 -36.78 -13.03 0.98
N VAL A 147 -36.25 -13.64 2.06
CA VAL A 147 -37.07 -14.25 3.13
C VAL A 147 -37.95 -13.20 3.83
N LYS A 148 -37.41 -11.99 4.11
CA LYS A 148 -38.20 -10.89 4.71
C LYS A 148 -39.35 -10.42 3.83
N LYS A 149 -39.23 -10.57 2.52
CA LYS A 149 -40.28 -10.20 1.54
C LYS A 149 -41.33 -11.28 1.36
N LEU A 150 -41.11 -12.51 1.87
CA LEU A 150 -42.13 -13.57 1.80
C LEU A 150 -43.34 -13.24 2.69
N PRO A 151 -44.57 -13.46 2.20
CA PRO A 151 -45.76 -13.27 3.02
C PRO A 151 -45.76 -14.23 4.19
N LYS A 152 -46.04 -13.71 5.39
CA LYS A 152 -46.14 -14.54 6.60
C LYS A 152 -47.20 -15.63 6.39
N PRO A 153 -46.91 -16.91 6.75
CA PRO A 153 -47.88 -17.99 6.62
C PRO A 153 -49.17 -17.63 7.39
N ARG A 154 -50.32 -17.77 6.74
CA ARG A 154 -51.59 -17.56 7.39
C ARG A 154 -51.77 -18.60 8.52
N PRO A 155 -52.23 -18.20 9.72
CA PRO A 155 -52.48 -19.16 10.78
C PRO A 155 -53.52 -20.16 10.32
N LYS A 156 -53.24 -21.47 10.45
CA LYS A 156 -54.20 -22.54 10.20
C LYS A 156 -55.36 -22.33 11.14
N LYS A 157 -56.60 -22.14 10.60
CA LYS A 157 -57.81 -22.23 11.39
C LYS A 157 -57.88 -23.63 11.99
N LYS A 158 -57.93 -23.74 13.32
CA LYS A 158 -58.31 -24.96 14.02
C LYS A 158 -59.81 -25.14 13.78
N GLU A 159 -60.19 -26.26 13.18
CA GLU A 159 -61.52 -26.80 13.24
C GLU A 159 -61.77 -27.39 14.59
#